data_146f3b7d5122d0ee333476796a51a911
#
_entry.id   146f3b7d5122d0ee333476796a51a911
#
_cell.length_a   1.000
_cell.length_b   1.000
_cell.length_c   1.000
_cell.angle_alpha   90.00
_cell.angle_beta   90.00
_cell.angle_gamma   90.00
#
_symmetry.space_group_name_H-M   'P 1'
#
loop_
_entity.id
_entity.type
_entity.pdbx_description
1 polymer ?
#
loop_
_entity_poly.entity_id
_entity_poly.type
_entity_poly.pdbx_seq_one_letter_code
_entity_poly.pdbx_strand_id
1 'polypeptide(L)'
;HCEDCGEVLVPEDQLPVTLPENLKGEDLAPKGQSPLAADTAWNTVFCPECGKPAKRDSDTMDTFVDSSWYFLRFVSPHYAEGPFDPAEMAQWGAVNMYVGGVEHAILHLLYARFFTKVIRDLGLIGQGEPFDALMNQGQVLNQGKAMSKSLGNGVNLGEQLDQFGVDAIRTTMVFASPPEDDVDWADVSPGGAQKFLARAWRIGNDVASEPGVDFS
;
A
#
# COMPACT_ATOMS: atom_id res chain seq x y z
N HIS A 1 -5.50 -5.98 29.87
CA HIS A 1 -5.07 -5.33 31.12
C HIS A 1 -5.79 -5.96 32.32
N CYS A 2 -5.04 -6.58 33.20
CA CYS A 2 -5.51 -7.20 34.46
C CYS A 2 -4.94 -6.43 35.64
N GLU A 3 -5.76 -6.20 36.66
CA GLU A 3 -5.30 -5.46 37.90
C GLU A 3 -4.19 -6.19 38.64
N ASP A 4 -4.20 -7.53 38.62
CA ASP A 4 -3.21 -8.34 39.35
C ASP A 4 -1.99 -8.72 38.51
N CYS A 5 -2.19 -9.03 37.19
CA CYS A 5 -1.14 -9.54 36.32
C CYS A 5 -0.51 -8.46 35.41
N GLY A 6 -1.13 -7.28 35.29
CA GLY A 6 -0.71 -6.22 34.39
C GLY A 6 -1.16 -6.49 32.94
N GLU A 7 -0.27 -6.23 31.98
CA GLU A 7 -0.51 -6.54 30.57
C GLU A 7 -0.29 -8.02 30.30
N VAL A 8 -1.30 -8.68 29.76
CA VAL A 8 -1.28 -10.12 29.45
C VAL A 8 -1.63 -10.31 27.98
N LEU A 9 -0.82 -11.09 27.28
CA LEU A 9 -1.05 -11.38 25.87
C LEU A 9 -2.30 -12.24 25.66
N VAL A 10 -3.02 -11.97 24.57
CA VAL A 10 -4.13 -12.82 24.15
C VAL A 10 -3.57 -14.18 23.74
N PRO A 11 -4.09 -15.31 24.26
CA PRO A 11 -3.65 -16.64 23.86
C PRO A 11 -3.88 -16.90 22.36
N GLU A 12 -3.00 -17.69 21.74
CA GLU A 12 -3.06 -17.98 20.31
C GLU A 12 -4.37 -18.63 19.85
N ASP A 13 -4.97 -19.47 20.70
CA ASP A 13 -6.26 -20.11 20.45
C ASP A 13 -7.46 -19.14 20.48
N GLN A 14 -7.25 -17.90 20.92
CA GLN A 14 -8.24 -16.82 20.90
C GLN A 14 -8.01 -15.80 19.79
N LEU A 15 -7.06 -16.04 18.92
CA LEU A 15 -6.79 -15.18 17.75
C LEU A 15 -7.58 -15.66 16.52
N PRO A 16 -8.01 -14.76 15.63
CA PRO A 16 -7.87 -13.30 15.72
C PRO A 16 -8.88 -12.67 16.68
N VAL A 17 -8.50 -11.58 17.34
CA VAL A 17 -9.46 -10.75 18.08
C VAL A 17 -10.29 -9.96 17.07
N THR A 18 -11.53 -10.35 16.86
CA THR A 18 -12.43 -9.67 15.92
C THR A 18 -12.99 -8.38 16.51
N LEU A 19 -13.14 -7.36 15.67
CA LEU A 19 -13.79 -6.12 16.06
C LEU A 19 -15.31 -6.30 16.18
N PRO A 20 -16.00 -5.55 17.05
CA PRO A 20 -17.45 -5.63 17.21
C PRO A 20 -18.15 -5.07 15.95
N GLU A 21 -19.11 -5.80 15.40
CA GLU A 21 -19.87 -5.41 14.21
C GLU A 21 -21.06 -4.47 14.52
N ASN A 22 -21.40 -4.33 15.80
CA ASN A 22 -22.53 -3.55 16.28
C ASN A 22 -22.27 -2.03 16.36
N LEU A 23 -21.02 -1.59 16.34
CA LEU A 23 -20.66 -0.17 16.40
C LEU A 23 -20.93 0.50 15.04
N LYS A 24 -21.84 1.48 15.03
CA LYS A 24 -22.25 2.18 13.77
C LYS A 24 -22.55 3.65 14.06
N GLY A 25 -22.37 4.48 13.02
CA GLY A 25 -22.80 5.87 13.04
C GLY A 25 -22.23 6.68 14.20
N GLU A 26 -23.10 7.09 15.11
CA GLU A 26 -22.72 7.93 16.26
C GLU A 26 -21.78 7.25 17.27
N ASP A 27 -21.75 5.90 17.31
CA ASP A 27 -20.83 5.15 18.19
C ASP A 27 -19.38 5.34 17.74
N LEU A 28 -19.16 5.55 16.46
CA LEU A 28 -17.84 5.77 15.87
C LEU A 28 -17.40 7.25 15.87
N ALA A 29 -18.29 8.15 16.28
CA ALA A 29 -17.95 9.57 16.35
C ALA A 29 -16.90 9.84 17.42
N PRO A 30 -15.91 10.73 17.17
CA PRO A 30 -14.88 11.07 18.16
C PRO A 30 -15.50 11.66 19.42
N LYS A 31 -15.41 10.94 20.55
CA LYS A 31 -15.93 11.36 21.87
C LYS A 31 -14.82 11.50 22.91
N GLY A 32 -13.56 11.64 22.47
CA GLY A 32 -12.40 11.74 23.35
C GLY A 32 -11.91 10.43 23.94
N GLN A 33 -12.52 9.30 23.54
CA GLN A 33 -12.07 7.95 23.88
C GLN A 33 -12.34 7.00 22.70
N SER A 34 -11.62 5.86 22.69
CA SER A 34 -11.83 4.83 21.68
C SER A 34 -13.27 4.30 21.73
N PRO A 35 -13.96 4.13 20.59
CA PRO A 35 -15.26 3.46 20.54
C PRO A 35 -15.24 2.05 21.13
N LEU A 36 -14.13 1.33 21.02
CA LEU A 36 -13.93 0.00 21.58
C LEU A 36 -13.93 0.01 23.11
N ALA A 37 -13.43 1.09 23.73
CA ALA A 37 -13.47 1.27 25.18
C ALA A 37 -14.91 1.43 25.71
N ALA A 38 -15.80 1.99 24.90
CA ALA A 38 -17.21 2.19 25.24
C ALA A 38 -18.04 0.90 25.11
N ASP A 39 -17.63 -0.06 24.28
CA ASP A 39 -18.29 -1.36 24.15
C ASP A 39 -17.88 -2.30 25.29
N THR A 40 -18.65 -2.28 26.37
CA THR A 40 -18.37 -3.09 27.56
C THR A 40 -18.46 -4.59 27.30
N ALA A 41 -19.27 -5.03 26.35
CA ALA A 41 -19.40 -6.44 25.99
C ALA A 41 -18.16 -6.97 25.29
N TRP A 42 -17.59 -6.18 24.39
CA TRP A 42 -16.34 -6.52 23.70
C TRP A 42 -15.11 -6.31 24.60
N ASN A 43 -15.09 -5.24 25.38
CA ASN A 43 -13.93 -4.84 26.18
C ASN A 43 -13.71 -5.71 27.42
N THR A 44 -14.78 -6.26 28.04
CA THR A 44 -14.68 -7.04 29.27
C THR A 44 -14.36 -8.50 28.97
N VAL A 45 -13.27 -9.01 29.53
CA VAL A 45 -12.78 -10.38 29.34
C VAL A 45 -12.30 -10.96 30.66
N PHE A 46 -11.95 -12.23 30.66
CA PHE A 46 -11.24 -12.85 31.76
C PHE A 46 -9.75 -12.94 31.45
N CYS A 47 -8.91 -12.61 32.45
CA CYS A 47 -7.47 -12.73 32.34
C CYS A 47 -7.09 -14.20 32.09
N PRO A 48 -6.32 -14.52 31.05
CA PRO A 48 -5.93 -15.90 30.77
C PRO A 48 -4.95 -16.47 31.80
N GLU A 49 -4.25 -15.65 32.57
CA GLU A 49 -3.32 -16.11 33.60
C GLU A 49 -4.01 -16.38 34.95
N CYS A 50 -4.87 -15.49 35.44
CA CYS A 50 -5.43 -15.60 36.77
C CYS A 50 -6.95 -15.82 36.82
N GLY A 51 -7.64 -15.77 35.64
CA GLY A 51 -9.09 -15.96 35.54
C GLY A 51 -9.95 -14.82 36.12
N LYS A 52 -9.35 -13.74 36.59
CA LYS A 52 -10.11 -12.58 37.13
C LYS A 52 -10.61 -11.69 35.98
N PRO A 53 -11.62 -10.84 36.22
CA PRO A 53 -12.06 -9.84 35.23
C PRO A 53 -10.91 -8.95 34.79
N ALA A 54 -10.82 -8.71 33.49
CA ALA A 54 -9.81 -7.88 32.85
C ALA A 54 -10.44 -7.09 31.70
N LYS A 55 -9.70 -6.16 31.14
CA LYS A 55 -10.14 -5.37 29.99
C LYS A 55 -9.22 -5.57 28.81
N ARG A 56 -9.81 -5.70 27.60
CA ARG A 56 -9.03 -5.63 26.37
C ARG A 56 -8.41 -4.25 26.20
N ASP A 57 -7.27 -4.20 25.55
CA ASP A 57 -6.76 -2.95 25.04
C ASP A 57 -7.75 -2.41 24.00
N SER A 58 -8.07 -1.14 24.09
CA SER A 58 -9.01 -0.47 23.18
C SER A 58 -8.32 0.34 22.11
N ASP A 59 -7.01 0.43 22.13
CA ASP A 59 -6.24 1.04 21.05
C ASP A 59 -6.06 0.05 19.91
N THR A 60 -6.15 0.55 18.69
CA THR A 60 -5.82 -0.21 17.49
C THR A 60 -4.41 0.11 17.02
N MET A 61 -3.77 -0.87 16.40
CA MET A 61 -2.47 -0.64 15.79
C MET A 61 -2.57 0.42 14.69
N ASP A 62 -1.48 1.15 14.47
CA ASP A 62 -1.34 2.05 13.33
C ASP A 62 -1.54 1.28 12.01
N THR A 63 -2.18 1.92 11.03
CA THR A 63 -2.44 1.32 9.71
C THR A 63 -1.16 0.94 8.96
N PHE A 64 -0.02 1.54 9.28
CA PHE A 64 1.27 1.17 8.72
C PHE A 64 1.78 -0.20 9.18
N VAL A 65 1.22 -0.79 10.22
CA VAL A 65 1.59 -2.14 10.68
C VAL A 65 1.33 -3.15 9.57
N ASP A 66 0.14 -3.16 8.96
CA ASP A 66 -0.19 -4.07 7.86
C ASP A 66 0.65 -3.82 6.61
N SER A 67 0.85 -2.55 6.25
CA SER A 67 1.66 -2.19 5.09
C SER A 67 3.17 -2.41 5.28
N SER A 68 3.61 -2.70 6.52
CA SER A 68 5.03 -2.88 6.82
C SER A 68 5.60 -4.21 6.39
N TRP A 69 4.76 -5.20 6.07
CA TRP A 69 5.19 -6.55 5.73
C TRP A 69 4.39 -7.22 4.59
N TYR A 70 3.42 -6.53 3.99
CA TYR A 70 2.55 -7.08 2.95
C TYR A 70 3.32 -7.70 1.77
N PHE A 71 4.47 -7.12 1.41
CA PHE A 71 5.33 -7.59 0.32
C PHE A 71 5.93 -8.98 0.61
N LEU A 72 6.14 -9.33 1.88
CA LEU A 72 6.53 -10.68 2.28
C LEU A 72 5.38 -11.67 2.04
N ARG A 73 4.15 -11.26 2.36
CA ARG A 73 2.95 -12.08 2.12
C ARG A 73 2.68 -12.34 0.64
N PHE A 74 3.03 -11.41 -0.23
CA PHE A 74 2.82 -11.56 -1.67
C PHE A 74 3.58 -12.74 -2.29
N VAL A 75 4.68 -13.15 -1.69
CA VAL A 75 5.47 -14.30 -2.14
C VAL A 75 4.69 -15.61 -2.00
N SER A 76 3.92 -15.74 -0.92
CA SER A 76 3.16 -16.96 -0.61
C SER A 76 1.74 -16.63 -0.08
N PRO A 77 0.85 -16.07 -0.92
CA PRO A 77 -0.44 -15.51 -0.48
C PRO A 77 -1.40 -16.52 0.13
N HIS A 78 -1.23 -17.80 -0.16
CA HIS A 78 -2.07 -18.90 0.34
C HIS A 78 -1.45 -19.71 1.47
N TYR A 79 -0.26 -19.32 1.95
CA TYR A 79 0.39 -20.02 3.05
C TYR A 79 -0.44 -19.92 4.34
N ALA A 80 -0.77 -21.06 4.94
CA ALA A 80 -1.68 -21.15 6.09
C ALA A 80 -0.99 -21.35 7.43
N GLU A 81 0.31 -21.72 7.43
CA GLU A 81 1.06 -22.09 8.63
C GLU A 81 1.78 -20.89 9.28
N GLY A 82 1.69 -19.70 8.67
CA GLY A 82 2.35 -18.49 9.17
C GLY A 82 2.07 -17.26 8.30
N PRO A 83 2.77 -16.16 8.57
CA PRO A 83 2.59 -14.91 7.82
C PRO A 83 3.04 -15.03 6.36
N PHE A 84 4.02 -15.84 6.07
CA PHE A 84 4.55 -16.18 4.74
C PHE A 84 5.38 -17.47 4.82
N ASP A 85 5.65 -18.10 3.69
CA ASP A 85 6.55 -19.27 3.60
C ASP A 85 8.02 -18.81 3.62
N PRO A 86 8.80 -19.15 4.67
CA PRO A 86 10.22 -18.77 4.76
C PRO A 86 11.08 -19.36 3.64
N ALA A 87 10.74 -20.54 3.11
CA ALA A 87 11.48 -21.17 2.04
C ALA A 87 11.31 -20.45 0.70
N GLU A 88 10.09 -20.03 0.38
CA GLU A 88 9.83 -19.19 -0.78
C GLU A 88 10.48 -17.82 -0.62
N MET A 89 10.36 -17.20 0.58
CA MET A 89 11.01 -15.93 0.86
C MET A 89 12.53 -15.98 0.68
N ALA A 90 13.19 -17.09 1.06
CA ALA A 90 14.63 -17.26 0.88
C ALA A 90 15.04 -17.28 -0.60
N GLN A 91 14.15 -17.71 -1.52
CA GLN A 91 14.40 -17.69 -2.96
C GLN A 91 14.22 -16.31 -3.58
N TRP A 92 13.19 -15.57 -3.13
CA TRP A 92 12.89 -14.23 -3.66
C TRP A 92 13.82 -13.15 -3.11
N GLY A 93 14.18 -13.22 -1.83
CA GLY A 93 15.01 -12.21 -1.18
C GLY A 93 14.31 -10.86 -0.98
N ALA A 94 15.09 -9.79 -1.02
CA ALA A 94 14.57 -8.42 -0.94
C ALA A 94 13.91 -8.02 -2.27
N VAL A 95 13.00 -7.05 -2.22
CA VAL A 95 12.39 -6.46 -3.42
C VAL A 95 13.44 -5.64 -4.17
N ASN A 96 13.69 -5.95 -5.43
CA ASN A 96 14.78 -5.36 -6.22
C ASN A 96 14.62 -3.85 -6.42
N MET A 97 13.40 -3.39 -6.71
CA MET A 97 13.09 -1.97 -6.89
C MET A 97 11.76 -1.64 -6.25
N TYR A 98 11.75 -0.67 -5.36
CA TYR A 98 10.53 -0.17 -4.72
C TYR A 98 10.25 1.26 -5.17
N VAL A 99 9.05 1.49 -5.70
CA VAL A 99 8.66 2.79 -6.25
C VAL A 99 7.61 3.43 -5.36
N GLY A 100 7.83 4.65 -4.92
CA GLY A 100 6.90 5.36 -4.05
C GLY A 100 7.30 6.81 -3.81
N GLY A 101 6.36 7.60 -3.26
CA GLY A 101 6.61 9.00 -2.93
C GLY A 101 7.67 9.17 -1.84
N VAL A 102 8.44 10.25 -1.93
CA VAL A 102 9.52 10.56 -0.99
C VAL A 102 9.03 10.75 0.45
N GLU A 103 7.78 11.15 0.64
CA GLU A 103 7.15 11.33 1.96
C GLU A 103 7.13 10.04 2.79
N HIS A 104 7.14 8.88 2.13
CA HIS A 104 7.17 7.59 2.82
C HIS A 104 8.51 7.27 3.47
N ALA A 105 9.57 8.03 3.20
CA ALA A 105 10.87 7.85 3.84
C ALA A 105 10.80 7.96 5.38
N ILE A 106 9.90 8.79 5.90
CA ILE A 106 9.67 9.00 7.33
C ILE A 106 8.37 8.33 7.85
N LEU A 107 7.68 7.60 7.00
CA LEU A 107 6.42 6.91 7.31
C LEU A 107 6.57 5.41 7.01
N HIS A 108 5.93 4.93 5.96
CA HIS A 108 5.89 3.52 5.57
C HIS A 108 7.28 2.84 5.52
N LEU A 109 8.30 3.50 4.96
CA LEU A 109 9.63 2.90 4.84
C LEU A 109 10.33 2.69 6.18
N LEU A 110 10.12 3.56 7.17
CA LEU A 110 10.63 3.33 8.53
C LEU A 110 10.02 2.08 9.15
N TYR A 111 8.70 1.94 9.05
CA TYR A 111 7.99 0.77 9.56
C TYR A 111 8.42 -0.50 8.81
N ALA A 112 8.46 -0.49 7.49
CA ALA A 112 8.87 -1.64 6.68
C ALA A 112 10.30 -2.11 7.02
N ARG A 113 11.23 -1.19 7.20
CA ARG A 113 12.62 -1.49 7.61
C ARG A 113 12.68 -2.04 9.03
N PHE A 114 11.92 -1.45 9.95
CA PHE A 114 11.85 -1.94 11.33
C PHE A 114 11.31 -3.37 11.38
N PHE A 115 10.16 -3.62 10.74
CA PHE A 115 9.56 -4.95 10.67
C PHE A 115 10.48 -5.98 10.04
N THR A 116 11.17 -5.64 8.94
CA THR A 116 12.14 -6.53 8.30
C THR A 116 13.25 -6.94 9.28
N LYS A 117 13.78 -6.00 10.07
CA LYS A 117 14.81 -6.28 11.07
C LYS A 117 14.30 -7.20 12.18
N VAL A 118 13.10 -6.95 12.68
CA VAL A 118 12.44 -7.80 13.70
C VAL A 118 12.22 -9.21 13.17
N ILE A 119 11.65 -9.35 11.97
CA ILE A 119 11.36 -10.64 11.34
C ILE A 119 12.67 -11.40 11.07
N ARG A 120 13.75 -10.72 10.68
CA ARG A 120 15.09 -11.31 10.56
C ARG A 120 15.60 -11.79 11.92
N ASP A 121 15.49 -10.99 12.97
CA ASP A 121 15.96 -11.33 14.30
C ASP A 121 15.19 -12.51 14.91
N LEU A 122 13.95 -12.72 14.47
CA LEU A 122 13.15 -13.92 14.73
C LEU A 122 13.56 -15.14 13.88
N GLY A 123 14.52 -14.98 12.95
CA GLY A 123 15.04 -16.06 12.12
C GLY A 123 14.14 -16.50 10.96
N LEU A 124 13.12 -15.71 10.61
CA LEU A 124 12.16 -16.04 9.55
C LEU A 124 12.64 -15.61 8.15
N ILE A 125 13.53 -14.63 8.06
CA ILE A 125 14.15 -14.15 6.81
C ILE A 125 15.65 -13.90 7.02
N GLY A 126 16.43 -13.84 5.93
CA GLY A 126 17.87 -13.60 6.00
C GLY A 126 18.29 -12.16 5.79
N GLN A 127 17.50 -11.38 5.04
CA GLN A 127 17.81 -9.99 4.66
C GLN A 127 17.56 -9.00 5.79
N GLY A 128 18.41 -7.97 5.88
CA GLY A 128 18.29 -6.89 6.88
C GLY A 128 17.56 -5.66 6.39
N GLU A 129 17.31 -5.56 5.08
CA GLU A 129 16.56 -4.47 4.44
C GLU A 129 15.47 -5.06 3.52
N PRO A 130 14.29 -4.41 3.43
CA PRO A 130 13.18 -4.93 2.63
C PRO A 130 13.36 -4.72 1.12
N PHE A 131 14.09 -3.67 0.74
CA PHE A 131 14.22 -3.19 -0.64
C PHE A 131 15.70 -2.98 -0.98
N ASP A 132 16.13 -3.47 -2.16
CA ASP A 132 17.51 -3.28 -2.65
C ASP A 132 17.72 -1.85 -3.17
N ALA A 133 16.71 -1.29 -3.84
CA ALA A 133 16.73 0.07 -4.36
C ALA A 133 15.37 0.74 -4.23
N LEU A 134 15.40 2.06 -4.09
CA LEU A 134 14.22 2.92 -4.09
C LEU A 134 14.24 3.84 -5.30
N MET A 135 13.08 4.02 -5.91
CA MET A 135 12.83 5.08 -6.87
C MET A 135 11.73 5.98 -6.30
N ASN A 136 12.07 7.20 -5.96
CA ASN A 136 11.08 8.19 -5.56
C ASN A 136 10.62 8.94 -6.82
N GLN A 137 9.39 8.66 -7.26
CA GLN A 137 8.82 9.39 -8.39
C GLN A 137 8.50 10.83 -8.00
N GLY A 138 8.58 11.72 -9.00
CA GLY A 138 8.12 13.09 -8.91
C GLY A 138 6.59 13.18 -8.74
N GLN A 139 6.11 14.34 -8.39
CA GLN A 139 4.68 14.61 -8.20
C GLN A 139 4.02 15.06 -9.50
N VAL A 140 2.75 14.71 -9.66
CA VAL A 140 1.91 15.32 -10.70
C VAL A 140 1.29 16.57 -10.12
N LEU A 141 1.75 17.71 -10.61
CA LEU A 141 1.29 19.04 -10.21
C LEU A 141 0.12 19.49 -11.10
N ASN A 142 -0.57 20.54 -10.70
CA ASN A 142 -1.45 21.31 -11.56
C ASN A 142 -1.24 22.81 -11.31
N GLN A 143 -0.84 23.52 -12.34
CA GLN A 143 -0.47 24.94 -12.27
C GLN A 143 0.60 25.25 -11.18
N GLY A 144 1.66 24.45 -11.18
CA GLY A 144 2.79 24.56 -10.26
C GLY A 144 2.51 24.16 -8.81
N LYS A 145 1.38 23.54 -8.53
CA LYS A 145 0.99 23.15 -7.17
C LYS A 145 0.61 21.67 -7.08
N ALA A 146 0.98 21.03 -5.96
CA ALA A 146 0.52 19.69 -5.64
C ALA A 146 -1.02 19.64 -5.64
N MET A 147 -1.58 18.63 -6.26
CA MET A 147 -3.03 18.42 -6.30
C MET A 147 -3.55 18.04 -4.92
N SER A 148 -4.59 18.71 -4.44
CA SER A 148 -5.25 18.35 -3.20
C SER A 148 -6.76 18.58 -3.25
N LYS A 149 -7.51 17.79 -2.49
CA LYS A 149 -8.97 17.95 -2.35
C LYS A 149 -9.34 19.31 -1.74
N SER A 150 -8.55 19.79 -0.79
CA SER A 150 -8.79 21.07 -0.12
C SER A 150 -8.59 22.29 -1.04
N LEU A 151 -7.69 22.19 -2.02
CA LEU A 151 -7.46 23.25 -3.01
C LEU A 151 -8.42 23.14 -4.21
N GLY A 152 -9.09 22.01 -4.39
CA GLY A 152 -9.97 21.78 -5.54
C GLY A 152 -9.25 21.84 -6.89
N ASN A 153 -7.92 21.66 -6.90
CA ASN A 153 -7.07 21.75 -8.09
C ASN A 153 -6.75 20.37 -8.70
N GLY A 154 -7.44 19.33 -8.28
CA GLY A 154 -7.26 17.99 -8.82
C GLY A 154 -7.78 17.88 -10.26
N VAL A 155 -7.06 17.12 -11.09
CA VAL A 155 -7.52 16.72 -12.42
C VAL A 155 -8.24 15.38 -12.31
N ASN A 156 -9.49 15.32 -12.78
CA ASN A 156 -10.26 14.07 -12.73
C ASN A 156 -9.75 13.10 -13.79
N LEU A 157 -9.15 12.00 -13.34
CA LEU A 157 -8.61 10.98 -14.23
C LEU A 157 -9.68 10.35 -15.13
N GLY A 158 -10.88 10.09 -14.62
CA GLY A 158 -11.99 9.52 -15.40
C GLY A 158 -12.34 10.39 -16.62
N GLU A 159 -12.49 11.71 -16.42
CA GLU A 159 -12.75 12.64 -17.51
C GLU A 159 -11.61 12.67 -18.55
N GLN A 160 -10.37 12.58 -18.10
CA GLN A 160 -9.22 12.52 -19.02
C GLN A 160 -9.20 11.22 -19.83
N LEU A 161 -9.52 10.09 -19.19
CA LEU A 161 -9.63 8.80 -19.87
C LEU A 161 -10.76 8.76 -20.90
N ASP A 162 -11.91 9.33 -20.54
CA ASP A 162 -13.07 9.42 -21.46
C ASP A 162 -12.76 10.32 -22.66
N GLN A 163 -12.03 11.42 -22.45
CA GLN A 163 -11.72 12.39 -23.49
C GLN A 163 -10.61 11.91 -24.46
N PHE A 164 -9.54 11.32 -23.92
CA PHE A 164 -8.31 11.03 -24.68
C PHE A 164 -8.03 9.54 -24.89
N GLY A 165 -8.64 8.68 -24.10
CA GLY A 165 -8.39 7.26 -24.07
C GLY A 165 -7.19 6.87 -23.20
N VAL A 166 -7.19 5.62 -22.75
CA VAL A 166 -6.19 5.07 -21.81
C VAL A 166 -4.77 5.16 -22.37
N ASP A 167 -4.58 4.77 -23.62
CA ASP A 167 -3.25 4.71 -24.24
C ASP A 167 -2.63 6.10 -24.40
N ALA A 168 -3.44 7.12 -24.73
CA ALA A 168 -2.97 8.49 -24.83
C ALA A 168 -2.53 9.04 -23.47
N ILE A 169 -3.29 8.78 -22.40
CA ILE A 169 -2.93 9.21 -21.03
C ILE A 169 -1.66 8.50 -20.57
N ARG A 170 -1.54 7.19 -20.74
CA ARG A 170 -0.34 6.42 -20.38
C ARG A 170 0.89 6.90 -21.15
N THR A 171 0.75 7.10 -22.47
CA THR A 171 1.82 7.64 -23.29
C THR A 171 2.27 9.02 -22.82
N THR A 172 1.31 9.90 -22.46
CA THR A 172 1.59 11.22 -21.93
C THR A 172 2.42 11.15 -20.66
N MET A 173 2.02 10.29 -19.69
CA MET A 173 2.74 10.14 -18.42
C MET A 173 4.18 9.66 -18.60
N VAL A 174 4.40 8.68 -19.49
CA VAL A 174 5.75 8.14 -19.76
C VAL A 174 6.63 9.13 -20.52
N PHE A 175 6.03 9.94 -21.39
CA PHE A 175 6.77 10.88 -22.26
C PHE A 175 7.01 12.25 -21.62
N ALA A 176 6.26 12.62 -20.60
CA ALA A 176 6.26 13.97 -20.02
C ALA A 176 7.61 14.35 -19.41
N SER A 177 8.22 13.46 -18.64
CA SER A 177 9.52 13.67 -17.97
C SER A 177 10.13 12.35 -17.50
N PRO A 178 11.42 12.33 -17.09
CA PRO A 178 11.97 11.24 -16.29
C PRO A 178 11.07 10.98 -15.05
N PRO A 179 10.96 9.72 -14.59
CA PRO A 179 10.04 9.37 -13.51
C PRO A 179 10.34 10.06 -12.17
N GLU A 180 11.56 10.52 -11.96
CA GLU A 180 11.98 11.22 -10.74
C GLU A 180 11.59 12.71 -10.72
N ASP A 181 11.25 13.27 -11.88
CA ASP A 181 10.93 14.70 -12.01
C ASP A 181 9.43 14.94 -11.81
N ASP A 182 9.11 16.12 -11.28
CA ASP A 182 7.73 16.59 -11.19
C ASP A 182 7.17 16.87 -12.60
N VAL A 183 5.89 16.55 -12.79
CA VAL A 183 5.14 16.81 -14.04
C VAL A 183 4.00 17.77 -13.74
N ASP A 184 3.99 18.95 -14.37
CA ASP A 184 2.81 19.81 -14.31
C ASP A 184 1.79 19.38 -15.38
N TRP A 185 0.61 18.93 -14.93
CA TRP A 185 -0.45 18.47 -15.83
C TRP A 185 -0.93 19.58 -16.76
N ALA A 186 -0.83 20.85 -16.36
CA ALA A 186 -1.18 21.98 -17.20
C ALA A 186 -0.28 22.14 -18.44
N ASP A 187 0.95 21.63 -18.36
CA ASP A 187 1.95 21.75 -19.43
C ASP A 187 1.99 20.53 -20.37
N VAL A 188 1.33 19.42 -20.01
CA VAL A 188 1.29 18.20 -20.84
C VAL A 188 0.13 18.22 -21.83
N SER A 189 0.28 17.47 -22.92
CA SER A 189 -0.73 17.42 -24.00
C SER A 189 -1.18 16.00 -24.31
N PRO A 190 -2.17 15.45 -23.62
CA PRO A 190 -2.74 14.15 -23.96
C PRO A 190 -3.28 14.08 -25.38
N GLY A 191 -3.80 15.19 -25.92
CA GLY A 191 -4.22 15.30 -27.31
C GLY A 191 -3.05 15.17 -28.30
N GLY A 192 -1.83 15.55 -27.90
CA GLY A 192 -0.61 15.32 -28.68
C GLY A 192 -0.27 13.83 -28.78
N ALA A 193 -0.31 13.14 -27.65
CA ALA A 193 -0.12 11.69 -27.58
C ALA A 193 -1.18 10.92 -28.41
N GLN A 194 -2.45 11.33 -28.30
CA GLN A 194 -3.54 10.75 -29.08
C GLN A 194 -3.29 10.88 -30.62
N LYS A 195 -2.85 12.05 -31.07
CA LYS A 195 -2.50 12.28 -32.48
C LYS A 195 -1.29 11.44 -32.92
N PHE A 196 -0.31 11.28 -32.05
CA PHE A 196 0.84 10.41 -32.31
C PHE A 196 0.39 8.96 -32.47
N LEU A 197 -0.38 8.42 -31.55
CA LEU A 197 -0.90 7.06 -31.59
C LEU A 197 -1.76 6.81 -32.85
N ALA A 198 -2.62 7.75 -33.21
CA ALA A 198 -3.44 7.67 -34.41
C ALA A 198 -2.58 7.63 -35.70
N ARG A 199 -1.45 8.33 -35.73
CA ARG A 199 -0.50 8.26 -36.88
C ARG A 199 0.22 6.93 -36.91
N ALA A 200 0.72 6.45 -35.76
CA ALA A 200 1.39 5.15 -35.67
C ALA A 200 0.44 4.02 -36.10
N TRP A 201 -0.81 4.06 -35.66
CA TRP A 201 -1.84 3.09 -36.06
C TRP A 201 -2.08 3.07 -37.57
N ARG A 202 -2.22 4.25 -38.18
CA ARG A 202 -2.39 4.33 -39.67
C ARG A 202 -1.20 3.75 -40.41
N ILE A 203 0.02 4.12 -40.02
CA ILE A 203 1.23 3.57 -40.63
C ILE A 203 1.26 2.06 -40.49
N GLY A 204 0.95 1.50 -39.30
CA GLY A 204 0.92 0.07 -39.08
C GLY A 204 -0.13 -0.66 -39.96
N ASN A 205 -1.24 -0.02 -40.24
CA ASN A 205 -2.26 -0.59 -41.18
C ASN A 205 -1.91 -0.44 -42.66
N ASP A 206 -1.16 0.61 -43.02
CA ASP A 206 -0.80 0.90 -44.41
C ASP A 206 0.45 0.11 -44.83
N VAL A 207 1.30 -0.32 -43.92
CA VAL A 207 2.46 -1.16 -44.19
C VAL A 207 2.00 -2.60 -44.38
N ALA A 208 2.03 -3.09 -45.61
CA ALA A 208 1.85 -4.51 -45.90
C ALA A 208 3.04 -5.27 -45.27
N SER A 209 2.82 -5.95 -44.15
CA SER A 209 3.80 -6.89 -43.62
C SER A 209 3.87 -8.10 -44.53
N GLU A 210 5.02 -8.35 -45.18
CA GLU A 210 5.25 -9.65 -45.80
C GLU A 210 5.27 -10.71 -44.67
N PRO A 211 4.43 -11.76 -44.77
CA PRO A 211 4.50 -12.84 -43.83
C PRO A 211 5.80 -13.63 -44.07
N GLY A 212 6.70 -13.63 -43.07
CA GLY A 212 7.81 -14.57 -43.09
C GLY A 212 9.23 -14.03 -42.92
N VAL A 213 9.44 -12.92 -42.23
CA VAL A 213 10.78 -12.63 -41.67
C VAL A 213 10.91 -13.41 -40.34
N ASP A 214 11.54 -14.58 -40.45
CA ASP A 214 11.98 -15.36 -39.32
C ASP A 214 13.17 -14.64 -38.67
N PHE A 215 13.02 -14.17 -37.46
CA PHE A 215 14.08 -13.55 -36.64
C PHE A 215 14.79 -14.58 -35.77
N SER A 216 14.82 -15.86 -36.14
CA SER A 216 15.58 -16.90 -35.43
C SER A 216 17.10 -16.72 -35.55
#